data_80c5cf844a5972150ea1f62caabff9d3
#
_entry.id   80c5cf844a5972150ea1f62caabff9d3
#
_cell.length_a   1.000
_cell.length_b   1.000
_cell.length_c   1.000
_cell.angle_alpha   90.00
_cell.angle_beta   90.00
_cell.angle_gamma   90.00
#
_symmetry.space_group_name_H-M   'P 1'
#
loop_
_entity.id
_entity.type
_entity.pdbx_description
1 polymer ?
#
loop_
_entity_poly.entity_id
_entity_poly.type
_entity_poly.pdbx_seq_one_letter_code
_entity_poly.pdbx_strand_id
1 'polypeptide(L)'
;MIERLAAIVGEDHVDAEVGRYLADVTEQPEGRADVVVRPRTAAEVRAVMVLAAEQHVPLTPIVAGYNVAGLAIPRHGGIVLDLTRMNQIVELDRDAMYVVVEPGVTFGQLKEHLDREAPELVYAYPFAPPFTSVMANALLDGLNNLSLRHGAMGQWLNGVEAVLPDGTVVRTGSGAVVDSWFARAPLPDLTGLFVSTQGTTGVVTEAALQLQPRAPHRDRWFAFAFELTAAYRAMDALARTGSFDDVGLMTWPAAKMLFGATTGLVRTDDEPLAFLFLDITGATAAELSARLDLARTTLAGAGVESIFPVDRLVDVVPQYAKLAELPTTLDFLLDHPGGGLTWVGSYGPSAQWLAGAEKGMALLEEHGFPPFLVARPMAGGHYFVLRFVACFDKGNESEVQRVRSVMGQLADLVLDHDYVPYKASADAARRVLARAHPGFVDLLGRVRGLLDPDGRMNPGRW
;
A
#
# COMPACT_ATOMS: atom_id res chain seq x y z
N MET A 1 -21.75 -26.56 -7.95
CA MET A 1 -21.06 -25.52 -7.16
C MET A 1 -21.80 -24.18 -7.25
N ILE A 2 -22.04 -23.63 -8.43
CA ILE A 2 -22.71 -22.32 -8.63
C ILE A 2 -24.04 -22.21 -7.90
N GLU A 3 -24.93 -23.18 -8.04
CA GLU A 3 -26.23 -23.20 -7.34
C GLU A 3 -26.10 -23.18 -5.80
N ARG A 4 -25.09 -23.87 -5.24
CA ARG A 4 -24.83 -23.84 -3.79
C ARG A 4 -24.28 -22.49 -3.35
N LEU A 5 -23.44 -21.85 -4.17
CA LEU A 5 -22.94 -20.50 -3.92
C LEU A 5 -24.10 -19.48 -3.99
N ALA A 6 -24.97 -19.60 -5.00
CA ALA A 6 -26.16 -18.77 -5.14
C ALA A 6 -27.13 -18.90 -3.94
N ALA A 7 -27.26 -20.12 -3.40
CA ALA A 7 -28.06 -20.34 -2.18
C ALA A 7 -27.48 -19.65 -0.94
N ILE A 8 -26.17 -19.35 -0.91
CA ILE A 8 -25.50 -18.65 0.20
C ILE A 8 -25.64 -17.13 0.07
N VAL A 9 -25.28 -16.56 -1.10
CA VAL A 9 -25.16 -15.11 -1.28
C VAL A 9 -26.27 -14.47 -2.11
N GLY A 10 -27.17 -15.27 -2.71
CA GLY A 10 -28.17 -14.88 -3.70
C GLY A 10 -27.66 -14.99 -5.14
N GLU A 11 -28.56 -15.26 -6.08
CA GLU A 11 -28.23 -15.49 -7.50
C GLU A 11 -27.52 -14.29 -8.14
N ASP A 12 -27.95 -13.05 -7.84
CA ASP A 12 -27.39 -11.81 -8.37
C ASP A 12 -25.93 -11.56 -7.91
N HIS A 13 -25.43 -12.36 -6.98
CA HIS A 13 -24.12 -12.18 -6.35
C HIS A 13 -23.13 -13.32 -6.68
N VAL A 14 -23.51 -14.18 -7.59
CA VAL A 14 -22.65 -15.21 -8.18
C VAL A 14 -22.56 -14.96 -9.69
N ASP A 15 -21.35 -14.90 -10.21
CA ASP A 15 -21.12 -14.50 -11.59
C ASP A 15 -20.07 -15.42 -12.24
N ALA A 16 -20.38 -15.98 -13.38
CA ALA A 16 -19.45 -16.76 -14.19
C ALA A 16 -18.57 -15.88 -15.10
N GLU A 17 -18.92 -14.59 -15.26
CA GLU A 17 -18.14 -13.63 -16.02
C GLU A 17 -16.96 -13.12 -15.18
N VAL A 18 -15.86 -13.85 -15.24
CA VAL A 18 -14.67 -13.61 -14.40
C VAL A 18 -13.66 -12.63 -15.02
N GLY A 19 -13.81 -12.24 -16.28
CA GLY A 19 -12.79 -11.57 -17.09
C GLY A 19 -12.10 -10.37 -16.41
N ARG A 20 -12.86 -9.48 -15.77
CA ARG A 20 -12.33 -8.30 -15.07
C ARG A 20 -11.41 -8.59 -13.89
N TYR A 21 -11.40 -9.82 -13.38
CA TYR A 21 -10.58 -10.24 -12.24
C TYR A 21 -9.30 -10.95 -12.65
N LEU A 22 -9.15 -11.28 -13.94
CA LEU A 22 -8.03 -12.09 -14.42
C LEU A 22 -6.77 -11.27 -14.68
N ALA A 23 -6.89 -9.96 -14.82
CA ALA A 23 -5.77 -9.05 -15.05
C ALA A 23 -5.94 -7.77 -14.23
N ASP A 24 -4.84 -7.09 -13.99
CA ASP A 24 -4.77 -5.75 -13.42
C ASP A 24 -3.89 -4.82 -14.29
N VAL A 25 -3.48 -3.68 -13.77
CA VAL A 25 -2.63 -2.72 -14.49
C VAL A 25 -1.19 -3.18 -14.66
N THR A 26 -0.77 -4.27 -14.03
CA THR A 26 0.62 -4.72 -14.02
C THR A 26 0.99 -5.58 -15.24
N GLU A 27 2.29 -5.86 -15.38
CA GLU A 27 2.88 -6.77 -16.37
C GLU A 27 2.61 -8.25 -16.05
N GLN A 28 1.96 -8.52 -14.93
CA GLN A 28 1.72 -9.89 -14.48
C GLN A 28 0.86 -10.66 -15.50
N PRO A 29 1.14 -11.96 -15.71
CA PRO A 29 0.34 -12.76 -16.64
C PRO A 29 -1.10 -12.86 -16.17
N GLU A 30 -2.00 -13.00 -17.12
CA GLU A 30 -3.41 -13.21 -16.88
C GLU A 30 -3.65 -14.44 -16.00
N GLY A 31 -4.60 -14.31 -15.08
CA GLY A 31 -4.97 -15.35 -14.14
C GLY A 31 -6.03 -16.30 -14.67
N ARG A 32 -6.58 -17.14 -13.77
CA ARG A 32 -7.71 -18.03 -14.02
C ARG A 32 -8.63 -18.04 -12.83
N ALA A 33 -9.93 -17.99 -13.08
CA ALA A 33 -10.99 -18.19 -12.09
C ALA A 33 -12.17 -18.91 -12.75
N ASP A 34 -13.00 -19.55 -11.96
CA ASP A 34 -14.18 -20.27 -12.44
C ASP A 34 -15.47 -19.52 -12.12
N VAL A 35 -15.48 -18.76 -11.02
CA VAL A 35 -16.68 -18.05 -10.56
C VAL A 35 -16.28 -16.90 -9.62
N VAL A 36 -17.07 -15.83 -9.64
CA VAL A 36 -17.00 -14.72 -8.67
C VAL A 36 -18.16 -14.83 -7.70
N VAL A 37 -17.88 -14.63 -6.42
CA VAL A 37 -18.88 -14.62 -5.34
C VAL A 37 -18.74 -13.35 -4.54
N ARG A 38 -19.84 -12.64 -4.30
CA ARG A 38 -19.88 -11.36 -3.61
C ARG A 38 -20.67 -11.45 -2.29
N PRO A 39 -20.05 -11.91 -1.20
CA PRO A 39 -20.72 -11.97 0.10
C PRO A 39 -20.94 -10.58 0.67
N ARG A 40 -21.95 -10.45 1.56
CA ARG A 40 -22.24 -9.23 2.30
C ARG A 40 -21.94 -9.34 3.79
N THR A 41 -21.84 -10.55 4.33
CA THR A 41 -21.68 -10.78 5.77
C THR A 41 -20.56 -11.78 6.05
N ALA A 42 -19.98 -11.74 7.25
CA ALA A 42 -19.02 -12.74 7.72
C ALA A 42 -19.60 -14.16 7.70
N ALA A 43 -20.91 -14.30 7.95
CA ALA A 43 -21.59 -15.59 7.87
C ALA A 43 -21.62 -16.16 6.43
N GLU A 44 -21.86 -15.31 5.43
CA GLU A 44 -21.79 -15.69 4.02
C GLU A 44 -20.35 -16.04 3.61
N VAL A 45 -19.36 -15.25 4.03
CA VAL A 45 -17.92 -15.55 3.82
C VAL A 45 -17.61 -16.95 4.39
N ARG A 46 -18.00 -17.20 5.63
CA ARG A 46 -17.81 -18.50 6.27
C ARG A 46 -18.44 -19.64 5.47
N ALA A 47 -19.69 -19.49 5.05
CA ALA A 47 -20.39 -20.51 4.29
C ALA A 47 -19.73 -20.81 2.94
N VAL A 48 -19.26 -19.77 2.23
CA VAL A 48 -18.50 -19.92 0.98
C VAL A 48 -17.17 -20.64 1.23
N MET A 49 -16.44 -20.29 2.30
CA MET A 49 -15.16 -20.91 2.63
C MET A 49 -15.32 -22.39 3.02
N VAL A 50 -16.36 -22.73 3.80
CA VAL A 50 -16.70 -24.13 4.12
C VAL A 50 -17.03 -24.92 2.85
N LEU A 51 -17.85 -24.35 1.96
CA LEU A 51 -18.18 -24.97 0.68
C LEU A 51 -16.93 -25.18 -0.19
N ALA A 52 -16.05 -24.19 -0.26
CA ALA A 52 -14.79 -24.31 -1.00
C ALA A 52 -13.87 -25.39 -0.39
N ALA A 53 -13.88 -25.54 0.94
CA ALA A 53 -13.16 -26.59 1.65
C ALA A 53 -13.70 -27.99 1.30
N GLU A 54 -15.01 -28.18 1.37
CA GLU A 54 -15.67 -29.45 1.03
C GLU A 54 -15.40 -29.90 -0.42
N GLN A 55 -15.26 -28.94 -1.32
CA GLN A 55 -15.07 -29.20 -2.76
C GLN A 55 -13.59 -29.14 -3.20
N HIS A 56 -12.65 -28.88 -2.26
CA HIS A 56 -11.22 -28.67 -2.54
C HIS A 56 -10.97 -27.60 -3.62
N VAL A 57 -11.75 -26.50 -3.61
CA VAL A 57 -11.68 -25.44 -4.61
C VAL A 57 -10.81 -24.30 -4.11
N PRO A 58 -9.84 -23.79 -4.90
CA PRO A 58 -9.06 -22.61 -4.57
C PRO A 58 -9.94 -21.37 -4.38
N LEU A 59 -9.50 -20.45 -3.49
CA LEU A 59 -10.21 -19.21 -3.21
C LEU A 59 -9.23 -18.04 -3.17
N THR A 60 -9.52 -16.98 -3.95
CA THR A 60 -8.74 -15.75 -3.97
C THR A 60 -9.59 -14.60 -3.45
N PRO A 61 -9.29 -14.02 -2.27
CA PRO A 61 -10.00 -12.85 -1.77
C PRO A 61 -9.56 -11.59 -2.52
N ILE A 62 -10.52 -10.75 -2.87
CA ILE A 62 -10.29 -9.46 -3.52
C ILE A 62 -11.22 -8.40 -2.92
N VAL A 63 -10.79 -7.14 -2.98
CA VAL A 63 -11.64 -6.00 -2.66
C VAL A 63 -11.63 -5.04 -3.86
N ALA A 64 -10.96 -3.87 -3.79
CA ALA A 64 -10.95 -2.90 -4.88
C ALA A 64 -10.20 -3.37 -6.15
N GLY A 65 -9.37 -4.40 -6.05
CA GLY A 65 -8.57 -4.90 -7.19
C GLY A 65 -7.47 -3.93 -7.68
N TYR A 66 -7.36 -2.78 -7.09
CA TYR A 66 -6.41 -1.73 -7.48
C TYR A 66 -5.06 -1.95 -6.82
N ASN A 67 -4.25 -2.77 -7.48
CA ASN A 67 -2.96 -3.25 -6.98
C ASN A 67 -1.92 -3.21 -8.09
N VAL A 68 -0.69 -2.90 -7.75
CA VAL A 68 0.42 -2.70 -8.70
C VAL A 68 1.53 -3.76 -8.57
N ALA A 69 1.18 -4.94 -8.03
CA ALA A 69 2.06 -6.10 -7.93
C ALA A 69 1.34 -7.42 -8.28
N GLY A 70 0.16 -7.35 -8.91
CA GLY A 70 -0.61 -8.52 -9.33
C GLY A 70 -1.19 -9.33 -8.17
N LEU A 71 -1.38 -8.73 -6.96
CA LEU A 71 -1.75 -9.48 -5.75
C LEU A 71 -3.20 -9.98 -5.76
N ALA A 72 -4.07 -9.35 -6.54
CA ALA A 72 -5.47 -9.71 -6.66
C ALA A 72 -5.77 -10.67 -7.83
N ILE A 73 -4.78 -10.99 -8.67
CA ILE A 73 -4.97 -11.87 -9.84
C ILE A 73 -5.03 -13.32 -9.35
N PRO A 74 -6.13 -14.06 -9.58
CA PRO A 74 -6.24 -15.47 -9.21
C PRO A 74 -5.31 -16.33 -10.09
N ARG A 75 -4.53 -17.23 -9.51
CA ARG A 75 -3.50 -17.99 -10.24
C ARG A 75 -3.91 -19.41 -10.59
N HIS A 76 -4.80 -20.01 -9.82
CA HIS A 76 -5.06 -21.45 -9.87
C HIS A 76 -6.53 -21.82 -10.13
N GLY A 77 -7.32 -20.91 -10.70
CA GLY A 77 -8.76 -21.12 -10.89
C GLY A 77 -9.55 -20.95 -9.59
N GLY A 78 -10.73 -21.54 -9.53
CA GLY A 78 -11.57 -21.55 -8.35
C GLY A 78 -12.39 -20.27 -8.15
N ILE A 79 -12.65 -19.93 -6.91
CA ILE A 79 -13.54 -18.84 -6.51
C ILE A 79 -12.76 -17.53 -6.32
N VAL A 80 -13.19 -16.48 -6.99
CA VAL A 80 -12.86 -15.10 -6.60
C VAL A 80 -13.88 -14.65 -5.57
N LEU A 81 -13.43 -14.37 -4.35
CA LEU A 81 -14.25 -13.86 -3.27
C LEU A 81 -14.14 -12.33 -3.24
N ASP A 82 -15.10 -11.67 -3.88
CA ASP A 82 -15.15 -10.20 -3.98
C ASP A 82 -15.87 -9.62 -2.74
N LEU A 83 -15.12 -8.99 -1.86
CA LEU A 83 -15.58 -8.48 -0.57
C LEU A 83 -16.10 -7.03 -0.63
N THR A 84 -16.27 -6.45 -1.82
CA THR A 84 -16.68 -5.05 -1.98
C THR A 84 -18.05 -4.72 -1.40
N ARG A 85 -18.96 -5.72 -1.27
CA ARG A 85 -20.27 -5.53 -0.63
C ARG A 85 -20.22 -5.40 0.90
N MET A 86 -19.14 -5.85 1.52
CA MET A 86 -18.85 -5.67 2.93
C MET A 86 -18.19 -4.30 3.13
N ASN A 87 -18.97 -3.23 3.20
CA ASN A 87 -18.49 -1.85 3.13
C ASN A 87 -19.04 -0.94 4.24
N GLN A 88 -19.33 -1.52 5.40
CA GLN A 88 -19.81 -0.76 6.55
C GLN A 88 -18.66 -0.33 7.47
N ILE A 89 -18.78 0.89 8.01
CA ILE A 89 -18.05 1.32 9.19
C ILE A 89 -18.88 0.84 10.37
N VAL A 90 -18.37 -0.20 11.06
CA VAL A 90 -19.11 -0.99 12.06
C VAL A 90 -19.18 -0.25 13.38
N GLU A 91 -18.06 0.38 13.77
CA GLU A 91 -17.93 1.05 15.06
C GLU A 91 -16.96 2.23 14.97
N LEU A 92 -17.21 3.30 15.69
CA LEU A 92 -16.29 4.42 15.90
C LEU A 92 -16.26 4.74 17.39
N ASP A 93 -15.14 4.46 18.04
CA ASP A 93 -14.88 4.86 19.43
C ASP A 93 -13.96 6.09 19.45
N ARG A 94 -14.54 7.24 19.79
CA ARG A 94 -13.83 8.52 19.82
C ARG A 94 -12.91 8.64 21.03
N ASP A 95 -13.26 8.02 22.16
CA ASP A 95 -12.49 8.10 23.40
C ASP A 95 -11.26 7.17 23.33
N ALA A 96 -11.44 5.93 22.84
CA ALA A 96 -10.36 5.00 22.61
C ALA A 96 -9.64 5.18 21.24
N MET A 97 -10.11 6.12 20.42
CA MET A 97 -9.53 6.54 19.14
C MET A 97 -9.30 5.37 18.18
N TYR A 98 -10.33 4.59 17.90
CA TYR A 98 -10.31 3.56 16.87
C TYR A 98 -11.60 3.54 16.04
N VAL A 99 -11.51 2.92 14.87
CA VAL A 99 -12.65 2.64 14.00
C VAL A 99 -12.59 1.19 13.54
N VAL A 100 -13.74 0.50 13.55
CA VAL A 100 -13.87 -0.85 12.99
C VAL A 100 -14.51 -0.76 11.62
N VAL A 101 -13.85 -1.36 10.62
CA VAL A 101 -14.27 -1.29 9.23
C VAL A 101 -14.36 -2.68 8.60
N GLU A 102 -15.30 -2.85 7.67
CA GLU A 102 -15.37 -4.00 6.77
C GLU A 102 -14.41 -3.84 5.58
N PRO A 103 -14.07 -4.93 4.84
CA PRO A 103 -13.08 -4.92 3.76
C PRO A 103 -13.33 -3.91 2.66
N GLY A 104 -14.59 -3.70 2.29
CA GLY A 104 -15.02 -2.80 1.21
C GLY A 104 -15.03 -1.31 1.57
N VAL A 105 -14.78 -0.94 2.82
CA VAL A 105 -14.69 0.47 3.22
C VAL A 105 -13.52 1.15 2.52
N THR A 106 -13.81 2.24 1.84
CA THR A 106 -12.83 3.01 1.08
C THR A 106 -12.23 4.15 1.90
N PHE A 107 -11.06 4.65 1.46
CA PHE A 107 -10.45 5.83 2.09
C PHE A 107 -11.35 7.07 1.99
N GLY A 108 -12.08 7.24 0.88
CA GLY A 108 -13.05 8.33 0.72
C GLY A 108 -14.18 8.23 1.74
N GLN A 109 -14.82 7.06 1.86
CA GLN A 109 -15.89 6.82 2.84
C GLN A 109 -15.42 7.04 4.29
N LEU A 110 -14.23 6.52 4.65
CA LEU A 110 -13.69 6.69 5.99
C LEU A 110 -13.41 8.17 6.29
N LYS A 111 -12.83 8.91 5.32
CA LYS A 111 -12.61 10.35 5.48
C LYS A 111 -13.91 11.11 5.72
N GLU A 112 -14.91 10.92 4.86
CA GLU A 112 -16.21 11.58 4.98
C GLU A 112 -16.89 11.25 6.32
N HIS A 113 -16.77 10.01 6.76
CA HIS A 113 -17.33 9.58 8.05
C HIS A 113 -16.63 10.26 9.22
N LEU A 114 -15.29 10.27 9.26
CA LEU A 114 -14.54 10.92 10.33
C LEU A 114 -14.73 12.43 10.33
N ASP A 115 -14.74 13.08 9.16
CA ASP A 115 -14.96 14.54 9.08
C ASP A 115 -16.34 14.94 9.63
N ARG A 116 -17.35 14.08 9.56
CA ARG A 116 -18.71 14.31 10.07
C ARG A 116 -18.87 13.92 11.55
N GLU A 117 -18.38 12.73 11.94
CA GLU A 117 -18.68 12.13 13.24
C GLU A 117 -17.59 12.36 14.29
N ALA A 118 -16.33 12.55 13.86
CA ALA A 118 -15.16 12.72 14.73
C ALA A 118 -14.14 13.68 14.09
N PRO A 119 -14.50 14.97 13.88
CA PRO A 119 -13.62 15.92 13.17
C PRO A 119 -12.30 16.19 13.89
N GLU A 120 -12.20 15.88 15.17
CA GLU A 120 -10.96 15.95 15.98
C GLU A 120 -10.02 14.78 15.76
N LEU A 121 -10.45 13.73 15.04
CA LEU A 121 -9.64 12.55 14.74
C LEU A 121 -9.30 12.47 13.27
N VAL A 122 -8.24 11.74 12.95
CA VAL A 122 -7.81 11.47 11.58
C VAL A 122 -7.27 10.05 11.44
N TYR A 123 -7.50 9.47 10.28
CA TYR A 123 -6.81 8.28 9.81
C TYR A 123 -5.74 8.68 8.78
N ALA A 124 -4.76 7.83 8.59
CA ALA A 124 -3.70 8.06 7.60
C ALA A 124 -4.15 7.70 6.18
N TYR A 125 -3.61 8.42 5.18
CA TYR A 125 -3.97 8.26 3.77
C TYR A 125 -2.74 7.91 2.94
N PRO A 126 -2.80 6.85 2.08
CA PRO A 126 -1.77 6.57 1.09
C PRO A 126 -1.90 7.52 -0.11
N PHE A 127 -0.88 7.57 -0.95
CA PHE A 127 -1.00 8.08 -2.31
C PHE A 127 -1.69 7.01 -3.18
N ALA A 128 -3.01 6.97 -3.11
CA ALA A 128 -3.84 6.01 -3.85
C ALA A 128 -5.22 6.63 -4.10
N PRO A 129 -5.96 6.14 -5.09
CA PRO A 129 -7.32 6.59 -5.34
C PRO A 129 -8.22 6.43 -4.10
N PRO A 130 -9.13 7.38 -3.83
CA PRO A 130 -9.98 7.37 -2.64
C PRO A 130 -10.97 6.19 -2.60
N PHE A 131 -11.20 5.49 -3.72
CA PHE A 131 -12.02 4.28 -3.78
C PHE A 131 -11.29 3.00 -3.36
N THR A 132 -9.99 3.06 -3.03
CA THR A 132 -9.24 1.89 -2.59
C THR A 132 -9.55 1.53 -1.14
N SER A 133 -9.40 0.24 -0.80
CA SER A 133 -9.76 -0.29 0.51
C SER A 133 -8.76 0.09 1.60
N VAL A 134 -9.29 0.61 2.71
CA VAL A 134 -8.52 0.92 3.91
C VAL A 134 -7.92 -0.34 4.51
N MET A 135 -8.77 -1.37 4.72
CA MET A 135 -8.36 -2.65 5.31
C MET A 135 -7.32 -3.37 4.45
N ALA A 136 -7.54 -3.47 3.15
CA ALA A 136 -6.60 -4.16 2.26
C ALA A 136 -5.20 -3.51 2.29
N ASN A 137 -5.13 -2.17 2.37
CA ASN A 137 -3.85 -1.49 2.46
C ASN A 137 -3.15 -1.75 3.81
N ALA A 138 -3.90 -1.84 4.92
CA ALA A 138 -3.36 -2.20 6.23
C ALA A 138 -2.86 -3.64 6.27
N LEU A 139 -3.64 -4.59 5.77
CA LEU A 139 -3.26 -6.01 5.69
C LEU A 139 -2.06 -6.28 4.76
N LEU A 140 -1.83 -5.41 3.77
CA LEU A 140 -0.66 -5.47 2.88
C LEU A 140 0.52 -4.62 3.38
N ASP A 141 0.48 -4.19 4.64
CA ASP A 141 1.50 -3.38 5.30
C ASP A 141 1.93 -2.16 4.46
N GLY A 142 0.92 -1.47 3.89
CA GLY A 142 1.13 -0.31 3.04
C GLY A 142 1.62 0.90 3.83
N LEU A 143 2.12 1.89 3.10
CA LEU A 143 2.55 3.16 3.68
C LEU A 143 1.50 4.27 3.50
N ASN A 144 1.62 5.32 4.29
CA ASN A 144 0.69 6.44 4.34
C ASN A 144 1.42 7.76 4.71
N ASN A 145 0.70 8.87 4.76
CA ASN A 145 1.24 10.20 5.10
C ASN A 145 1.60 10.39 6.59
N LEU A 146 1.38 9.40 7.44
CA LEU A 146 1.81 9.39 8.85
C LEU A 146 2.83 8.29 9.14
N SER A 147 3.31 7.59 8.11
CA SER A 147 4.25 6.48 8.27
C SER A 147 5.61 6.90 8.79
N LEU A 148 6.00 8.16 8.61
CA LEU A 148 7.23 8.69 9.22
C LEU A 148 7.14 8.65 10.74
N ARG A 149 5.97 8.92 11.34
CA ARG A 149 5.76 8.88 12.79
C ARG A 149 5.43 7.47 13.29
N HIS A 150 4.56 6.76 12.58
CA HIS A 150 3.86 5.59 13.12
C HIS A 150 4.14 4.29 12.37
N GLY A 151 5.07 4.28 11.41
CA GLY A 151 5.40 3.09 10.64
C GLY A 151 4.37 2.74 9.56
N ALA A 152 4.45 1.51 9.04
CA ALA A 152 3.55 1.01 8.01
C ALA A 152 2.14 0.70 8.57
N MET A 153 1.14 0.64 7.67
CA MET A 153 -0.28 0.57 8.07
C MET A 153 -0.66 -0.72 8.78
N GLY A 154 0.08 -1.81 8.62
CA GLY A 154 -0.12 -3.03 9.41
C GLY A 154 0.09 -2.83 10.92
N GLN A 155 0.86 -1.82 11.32
CA GLN A 155 1.08 -1.44 12.72
C GLN A 155 -0.10 -0.66 13.32
N TRP A 156 -1.02 -0.17 12.48
CA TRP A 156 -2.21 0.57 12.88
C TRP A 156 -3.41 -0.33 13.21
N LEU A 157 -3.26 -1.65 13.06
CA LEU A 157 -4.28 -2.62 13.38
C LEU A 157 -4.29 -2.89 14.89
N ASN A 158 -5.41 -2.64 15.55
CA ASN A 158 -5.65 -3.03 16.95
C ASN A 158 -6.06 -4.50 17.06
N GLY A 159 -6.65 -5.05 16.00
CA GLY A 159 -7.08 -6.43 15.89
C GLY A 159 -7.91 -6.64 14.62
N VAL A 160 -8.26 -7.87 14.36
CA VAL A 160 -9.12 -8.28 13.24
C VAL A 160 -10.10 -9.34 13.67
N GLU A 161 -11.27 -9.38 13.00
CA GLU A 161 -12.09 -10.58 12.89
C GLU A 161 -11.78 -11.24 11.54
N ALA A 162 -11.58 -12.54 11.54
CA ALA A 162 -11.25 -13.28 10.33
C ALA A 162 -11.93 -14.65 10.31
N VAL A 163 -12.24 -15.13 9.10
CA VAL A 163 -12.66 -16.49 8.84
C VAL A 163 -11.45 -17.29 8.37
N LEU A 164 -11.08 -18.32 9.11
CA LEU A 164 -9.99 -19.23 8.77
C LEU A 164 -10.41 -20.18 7.62
N PRO A 165 -9.46 -20.84 6.95
CA PRO A 165 -9.77 -21.72 5.81
C PRO A 165 -10.74 -22.87 6.08
N ASP A 166 -10.86 -23.31 7.34
CA ASP A 166 -11.81 -24.33 7.82
C ASP A 166 -13.21 -23.78 8.16
N GLY A 167 -13.40 -22.46 8.06
CA GLY A 167 -14.63 -21.76 8.44
C GLY A 167 -14.69 -21.33 9.91
N THR A 168 -13.63 -21.53 10.72
CA THR A 168 -13.57 -21.01 12.08
C THR A 168 -13.47 -19.49 12.05
N VAL A 169 -14.32 -18.80 12.85
CA VAL A 169 -14.26 -17.35 13.04
C VAL A 169 -13.36 -17.06 14.26
N VAL A 170 -12.41 -16.17 14.08
CA VAL A 170 -11.47 -15.77 15.14
C VAL A 170 -11.43 -14.24 15.27
N ARG A 171 -11.18 -13.77 16.48
CA ARG A 171 -10.85 -12.37 16.77
C ARG A 171 -9.46 -12.28 17.37
N THR A 172 -8.75 -11.21 17.10
CA THR A 172 -7.40 -10.94 17.59
C THR A 172 -7.32 -9.57 18.26
N GLY A 173 -6.20 -9.27 18.93
CA GLY A 173 -6.08 -8.03 19.70
C GLY A 173 -7.03 -7.99 20.90
N SER A 174 -7.30 -6.81 21.45
CA SER A 174 -8.19 -6.65 22.62
C SER A 174 -9.61 -7.16 22.35
N GLY A 175 -10.12 -7.05 21.13
CA GLY A 175 -11.42 -7.56 20.70
C GLY A 175 -11.61 -9.08 20.80
N ALA A 176 -10.53 -9.82 21.05
CA ALA A 176 -10.61 -11.26 21.35
C ALA A 176 -11.11 -11.57 22.77
N VAL A 177 -11.08 -10.59 23.69
CA VAL A 177 -11.36 -10.78 25.12
C VAL A 177 -12.43 -9.84 25.63
N VAL A 178 -12.47 -8.61 25.11
CA VAL A 178 -13.43 -7.57 25.52
C VAL A 178 -14.10 -6.96 24.29
N ASP A 179 -15.24 -6.28 24.49
CA ASP A 179 -15.98 -5.67 23.38
C ASP A 179 -15.34 -4.37 22.83
N SER A 180 -14.12 -4.03 23.27
CA SER A 180 -13.40 -2.84 22.84
C SER A 180 -12.10 -3.21 22.11
N TRP A 181 -11.88 -2.58 20.95
CA TRP A 181 -10.75 -2.81 20.07
C TRP A 181 -9.62 -1.80 20.28
N PHE A 182 -9.25 -1.51 21.54
CA PHE A 182 -8.34 -0.42 21.87
C PHE A 182 -6.89 -0.68 21.55
N ALA A 183 -6.43 -1.94 21.47
CA ALA A 183 -5.02 -2.26 21.22
C ALA A 183 -4.80 -3.70 20.71
N ARG A 184 -3.66 -3.89 20.03
CA ARG A 184 -3.11 -5.18 19.63
C ARG A 184 -2.50 -5.93 20.82
N ALA A 185 -1.81 -5.19 21.70
CA ALA A 185 -1.31 -5.67 22.98
C ALA A 185 -2.41 -5.57 24.09
N PRO A 186 -2.30 -6.27 25.24
CA PRO A 186 -1.14 -7.07 25.70
C PRO A 186 -1.18 -8.56 25.34
N LEU A 187 -2.11 -8.98 24.51
CA LEU A 187 -2.21 -10.40 24.10
C LEU A 187 -1.05 -10.80 23.17
N PRO A 188 -0.76 -12.12 23.05
CA PRO A 188 0.11 -12.61 21.99
C PRO A 188 -0.36 -12.12 20.63
N ASP A 189 0.56 -11.61 19.82
CA ASP A 189 0.23 -10.99 18.53
C ASP A 189 -0.16 -12.01 17.46
N LEU A 190 -1.42 -12.37 17.44
CA LEU A 190 -2.00 -13.19 16.36
C LEU A 190 -2.54 -12.34 15.19
N THR A 191 -2.68 -11.02 15.36
CA THR A 191 -3.04 -10.11 14.27
C THR A 191 -1.99 -10.16 13.16
N GLY A 192 -0.71 -10.32 13.51
CA GLY A 192 0.40 -10.47 12.58
C GLY A 192 0.26 -11.64 11.60
N LEU A 193 -0.53 -12.66 11.92
CA LEU A 193 -0.82 -13.78 11.02
C LEU A 193 -1.61 -13.37 9.76
N PHE A 194 -2.24 -12.20 9.77
CA PHE A 194 -3.04 -11.68 8.66
C PHE A 194 -2.35 -10.52 7.93
N VAL A 195 -1.25 -9.99 8.47
CA VAL A 195 -0.49 -8.89 7.87
C VAL A 195 0.59 -9.45 6.93
N SER A 196 0.68 -8.88 5.73
CA SER A 196 1.61 -9.27 4.65
C SER A 196 1.49 -10.71 4.14
N THR A 197 0.54 -11.49 4.63
CA THR A 197 0.30 -12.88 4.19
C THR A 197 -0.52 -12.99 2.91
N GLN A 198 -1.00 -11.84 2.38
CA GLN A 198 -1.71 -11.77 1.10
C GLN A 198 -2.95 -12.69 1.02
N GLY A 199 -3.67 -12.86 2.14
CA GLY A 199 -4.89 -13.68 2.20
C GLY A 199 -4.65 -15.20 2.19
N THR A 200 -3.43 -15.67 2.47
CA THR A 200 -3.14 -17.10 2.53
C THR A 200 -3.48 -17.75 3.88
N THR A 201 -3.79 -16.95 4.90
CA THR A 201 -4.10 -17.42 6.27
C THR A 201 -5.59 -17.37 6.63
N GLY A 202 -6.40 -16.72 5.79
CA GLY A 202 -7.83 -16.55 5.99
C GLY A 202 -8.37 -15.28 5.34
N VAL A 203 -9.66 -15.01 5.53
CA VAL A 203 -10.35 -13.83 5.05
C VAL A 203 -10.71 -12.93 6.23
N VAL A 204 -10.13 -11.73 6.28
CA VAL A 204 -10.47 -10.74 7.31
C VAL A 204 -11.80 -10.11 6.96
N THR A 205 -12.74 -10.13 7.90
CA THR A 205 -14.11 -9.61 7.78
C THR A 205 -14.32 -8.28 8.47
N GLU A 206 -13.56 -8.00 9.54
CA GLU A 206 -13.51 -6.72 10.22
C GLU A 206 -12.07 -6.39 10.63
N ALA A 207 -11.71 -5.11 10.59
CA ALA A 207 -10.43 -4.61 11.10
C ALA A 207 -10.63 -3.38 11.96
N ALA A 208 -10.08 -3.41 13.16
CA ALA A 208 -10.01 -2.26 14.04
C ALA A 208 -8.72 -1.48 13.77
N LEU A 209 -8.87 -0.21 13.42
CA LEU A 209 -7.82 0.70 12.98
C LEU A 209 -7.63 1.84 13.97
N GLN A 210 -6.39 2.12 14.34
CA GLN A 210 -6.07 3.26 15.21
C GLN A 210 -6.34 4.58 14.50
N LEU A 211 -6.95 5.51 15.23
CA LEU A 211 -7.06 6.90 14.83
C LEU A 211 -6.05 7.75 15.59
N GLN A 212 -5.76 8.93 15.05
CA GLN A 212 -4.85 9.89 15.67
C GLN A 212 -5.57 11.21 15.90
N PRO A 213 -5.20 12.00 16.92
CA PRO A 213 -5.69 13.36 17.07
C PRO A 213 -5.35 14.19 15.81
N ARG A 214 -6.33 14.91 15.29
CA ARG A 214 -6.14 15.82 14.16
C ARG A 214 -5.47 17.10 14.65
N ALA A 215 -4.29 17.39 14.12
CA ALA A 215 -3.65 18.67 14.38
C ALA A 215 -4.44 19.82 13.72
N PRO A 216 -4.72 20.93 14.46
CA PRO A 216 -5.52 22.04 13.95
C PRO A 216 -4.82 22.87 12.86
N HIS A 217 -3.50 22.84 12.82
CA HIS A 217 -2.71 23.55 11.83
C HIS A 217 -1.90 22.55 11.01
N ARG A 218 -2.01 22.62 9.68
CA ARG A 218 -1.29 21.76 8.73
C ARG A 218 -0.89 22.58 7.53
N ASP A 219 0.31 22.31 6.99
CA ASP A 219 0.81 22.87 5.76
C ASP A 219 1.60 21.82 4.98
N ARG A 220 1.58 21.90 3.66
CA ARG A 220 2.35 21.02 2.77
C ARG A 220 3.33 21.84 1.95
N TRP A 221 4.57 21.38 1.92
CA TRP A 221 5.67 22.04 1.24
C TRP A 221 6.36 21.11 0.27
N PHE A 222 6.93 21.72 -0.78
CA PHE A 222 7.79 21.05 -1.74
C PHE A 222 9.18 21.67 -1.73
N ALA A 223 10.18 20.84 -2.05
CA ALA A 223 11.55 21.31 -2.27
C ALA A 223 12.14 20.58 -3.48
N PHE A 224 12.89 21.31 -4.32
CA PHE A 224 13.55 20.73 -5.49
C PHE A 224 14.99 20.38 -5.16
N ALA A 225 15.40 19.17 -5.56
CA ALA A 225 16.76 18.69 -5.42
C ALA A 225 17.34 18.36 -6.80
N PHE A 226 18.54 18.85 -7.06
CA PHE A 226 19.27 18.61 -8.32
C PHE A 226 20.24 17.45 -8.22
N GLU A 227 20.62 17.08 -7.00
CA GLU A 227 21.56 16.01 -6.68
C GLU A 227 20.89 14.95 -5.79
N LEU A 228 21.04 13.66 -6.13
CA LEU A 228 20.44 12.57 -5.37
C LEU A 228 21.00 12.49 -3.94
N THR A 229 22.30 12.76 -3.79
CA THR A 229 22.97 12.80 -2.48
C THR A 229 22.42 13.91 -1.58
N ALA A 230 22.14 15.11 -2.14
CA ALA A 230 21.52 16.20 -1.40
C ALA A 230 20.09 15.85 -0.98
N ALA A 231 19.30 15.27 -1.89
CA ALA A 231 17.94 14.80 -1.61
C ALA A 231 17.91 13.73 -0.50
N TYR A 232 18.83 12.75 -0.54
CA TYR A 232 18.96 11.74 0.50
C TYR A 232 19.32 12.34 1.86
N ARG A 233 20.34 13.22 1.92
CA ARG A 233 20.77 13.89 3.15
C ARG A 233 19.64 14.72 3.75
N ALA A 234 18.90 15.45 2.93
CA ALA A 234 17.75 16.22 3.35
C ALA A 234 16.67 15.33 3.98
N MET A 235 16.30 14.26 3.28
CA MET A 235 15.27 13.31 3.73
C MET A 235 15.67 12.61 5.05
N ASP A 236 16.91 12.13 5.18
CA ASP A 236 17.43 11.48 6.39
C ASP A 236 17.50 12.49 7.57
N ALA A 237 18.01 13.70 7.34
CA ALA A 237 18.10 14.73 8.37
C ALA A 237 16.71 15.18 8.86
N LEU A 238 15.76 15.42 7.95
CA LEU A 238 14.38 15.78 8.31
C LEU A 238 13.71 14.68 9.13
N ALA A 239 13.84 13.42 8.72
CA ALA A 239 13.26 12.29 9.43
C ALA A 239 13.73 12.21 10.89
N ARG A 240 15.01 12.44 11.13
CA ARG A 240 15.64 12.35 12.46
C ARG A 240 15.27 13.49 13.40
N THR A 241 14.66 14.57 12.90
CA THR A 241 14.17 15.65 13.78
C THR A 241 12.97 15.23 14.63
N GLY A 242 12.20 14.24 14.18
CA GLY A 242 10.93 13.84 14.82
C GLY A 242 9.81 14.90 14.70
N SER A 243 10.00 15.93 13.85
CA SER A 243 9.12 17.10 13.81
C SER A 243 8.11 17.12 12.67
N PHE A 244 8.19 16.18 11.74
CA PHE A 244 7.36 16.13 10.53
C PHE A 244 6.44 14.91 10.53
N ASP A 245 5.28 15.05 9.88
CA ASP A 245 4.32 13.94 9.74
C ASP A 245 4.69 13.07 8.55
N ASP A 246 5.07 13.70 7.45
CA ASP A 246 5.50 13.04 6.23
C ASP A 246 6.67 13.78 5.60
N VAL A 247 7.62 13.00 5.13
CA VAL A 247 8.71 13.43 4.26
C VAL A 247 8.84 12.36 3.19
N GLY A 248 8.85 12.75 1.94
CA GLY A 248 9.06 11.80 0.85
C GLY A 248 9.75 12.46 -0.33
N LEU A 249 10.19 11.63 -1.25
CA LEU A 249 10.87 12.03 -2.47
C LEU A 249 10.25 11.29 -3.64
N MET A 250 10.09 12.00 -4.76
CA MET A 250 9.84 11.41 -6.08
C MET A 250 10.80 12.03 -7.09
N THR A 251 11.34 11.21 -7.99
CA THR A 251 12.17 11.69 -9.08
C THR A 251 11.35 12.43 -10.14
N TRP A 252 12.02 13.21 -10.98
CA TRP A 252 11.37 14.14 -11.91
C TRP A 252 10.40 13.53 -12.93
N PRO A 253 10.54 12.27 -13.38
CA PRO A 253 9.51 11.61 -14.19
C PRO A 253 8.11 11.67 -13.54
N ALA A 254 8.01 11.50 -12.21
CA ALA A 254 6.74 11.65 -11.49
C ALA A 254 6.20 13.08 -11.53
N ALA A 255 7.09 14.09 -11.42
CA ALA A 255 6.69 15.48 -11.54
C ALA A 255 6.14 15.81 -12.94
N LYS A 256 6.81 15.33 -14.00
CA LYS A 256 6.33 15.51 -15.38
C LYS A 256 4.93 14.92 -15.58
N MET A 257 4.69 13.71 -15.08
CA MET A 257 3.35 13.08 -15.13
C MET A 257 2.33 13.89 -14.33
N LEU A 258 2.72 14.37 -13.15
CA LEU A 258 1.89 15.25 -12.33
C LEU A 258 1.53 16.53 -13.08
N PHE A 259 2.43 17.07 -13.89
CA PHE A 259 2.21 18.23 -14.77
C PHE A 259 1.48 17.89 -16.08
N GLY A 260 0.95 16.68 -16.22
CA GLY A 260 0.14 16.23 -17.34
C GLY A 260 0.93 15.69 -18.53
N ALA A 261 2.24 15.45 -18.38
CA ALA A 261 3.00 14.78 -19.43
C ALA A 261 2.67 13.29 -19.47
N THR A 262 2.32 12.78 -20.63
CA THR A 262 2.07 11.35 -20.88
C THR A 262 3.23 10.67 -21.62
N THR A 263 4.15 11.47 -22.17
CA THR A 263 5.37 11.05 -22.89
C THR A 263 6.51 12.00 -22.57
N GLY A 264 7.72 11.70 -23.00
CA GLY A 264 8.89 12.56 -22.77
C GLY A 264 9.25 12.72 -21.31
N LEU A 265 9.10 11.66 -20.52
CA LEU A 265 9.29 11.69 -19.06
C LEU A 265 10.75 11.80 -18.63
N VAL A 266 11.71 11.64 -19.55
CA VAL A 266 13.13 11.79 -19.26
C VAL A 266 13.43 13.25 -18.91
N ARG A 267 14.22 13.45 -17.85
CA ARG A 267 14.65 14.75 -17.36
C ARG A 267 15.63 15.42 -18.33
N THR A 268 15.55 16.73 -18.47
CA THR A 268 16.59 17.57 -19.11
C THR A 268 17.60 18.08 -18.07
N ASP A 269 18.76 18.59 -18.50
CA ASP A 269 19.85 18.97 -17.59
C ASP A 269 19.50 20.15 -16.67
N ASP A 270 18.59 21.03 -17.08
CA ASP A 270 18.09 22.19 -16.34
C ASP A 270 16.92 21.87 -15.39
N GLU A 271 16.33 20.69 -15.50
CA GLU A 271 15.26 20.24 -14.60
C GLU A 271 15.82 19.64 -13.31
N PRO A 272 15.10 19.77 -12.17
CA PRO A 272 15.46 19.07 -10.94
C PRO A 272 15.56 17.55 -11.14
N LEU A 273 16.40 16.88 -10.37
CA LEU A 273 16.45 15.43 -10.34
C LEU A 273 15.22 14.84 -9.63
N ALA A 274 14.82 15.50 -8.55
CA ALA A 274 13.71 15.05 -7.70
C ALA A 274 13.03 16.23 -7.02
N PHE A 275 11.83 15.99 -6.52
CA PHE A 275 11.19 16.85 -5.54
C PHE A 275 10.97 16.09 -4.23
N LEU A 276 11.19 16.79 -3.12
CA LEU A 276 10.75 16.36 -1.81
C LEU A 276 9.39 16.97 -1.52
N PHE A 277 8.54 16.24 -0.83
CA PHE A 277 7.30 16.75 -0.26
C PHE A 277 7.33 16.58 1.26
N LEU A 278 6.80 17.57 1.97
CA LEU A 278 6.75 17.60 3.43
C LEU A 278 5.33 17.90 3.89
N ASP A 279 4.77 17.06 4.76
CA ASP A 279 3.58 17.38 5.54
C ASP A 279 4.03 17.81 6.94
N ILE A 280 3.59 19.01 7.34
CA ILE A 280 3.99 19.64 8.58
C ILE A 280 2.72 20.02 9.32
N THR A 281 2.60 19.59 10.57
CA THR A 281 1.47 19.93 11.43
C THR A 281 1.95 20.63 12.70
N GLY A 282 1.03 21.28 13.38
CA GLY A 282 1.28 21.90 14.69
C GLY A 282 -0.01 22.04 15.51
N ALA A 283 0.09 21.95 16.83
CA ALA A 283 -1.00 22.22 17.73
C ALA A 283 -1.33 23.73 17.79
N THR A 284 -0.37 24.58 17.41
CA THR A 284 -0.55 26.03 17.31
C THR A 284 0.13 26.54 16.03
N ALA A 285 -0.28 27.74 15.56
CA ALA A 285 0.35 28.40 14.44
C ALA A 285 1.85 28.70 14.70
N ALA A 286 2.21 28.99 15.95
CA ALA A 286 3.61 29.24 16.33
C ALA A 286 4.46 27.96 16.22
N GLU A 287 3.91 26.82 16.63
CA GLU A 287 4.58 25.53 16.47
C GLU A 287 4.77 25.16 14.98
N LEU A 288 3.71 25.33 14.16
CA LEU A 288 3.81 25.12 12.71
C LEU A 288 4.92 26.00 12.11
N SER A 289 4.97 27.29 12.45
CA SER A 289 6.00 28.20 11.98
C SER A 289 7.42 27.76 12.39
N ALA A 290 7.61 27.35 13.65
CA ALA A 290 8.91 26.87 14.13
C ALA A 290 9.36 25.58 13.40
N ARG A 291 8.44 24.66 13.11
CA ARG A 291 8.72 23.44 12.31
C ARG A 291 9.07 23.78 10.87
N LEU A 292 8.41 24.79 10.28
CA LEU A 292 8.76 25.29 8.94
C LEU A 292 10.17 25.88 8.89
N ASP A 293 10.57 26.66 9.90
CA ASP A 293 11.91 27.21 9.98
C ASP A 293 12.97 26.11 10.17
N LEU A 294 12.64 25.07 10.96
CA LEU A 294 13.48 23.89 11.08
C LEU A 294 13.62 23.16 9.74
N ALA A 295 12.51 23.01 8.98
CA ALA A 295 12.56 22.38 7.65
C ALA A 295 13.49 23.15 6.71
N ARG A 296 13.35 24.48 6.63
CA ARG A 296 14.21 25.34 5.79
C ARG A 296 15.68 25.21 6.15
N THR A 297 15.99 25.29 7.44
CA THR A 297 17.37 25.17 7.93
C THR A 297 17.98 23.81 7.62
N THR A 298 17.20 22.73 7.82
CA THR A 298 17.63 21.35 7.57
C THR A 298 17.86 21.10 6.08
N LEU A 299 16.94 21.56 5.22
CA LEU A 299 17.07 21.45 3.77
C LEU A 299 18.29 22.22 3.24
N ALA A 300 18.46 23.47 3.67
CA ALA A 300 19.61 24.28 3.27
C ALA A 300 20.94 23.64 3.70
N GLY A 301 21.01 23.08 4.92
CA GLY A 301 22.17 22.34 5.42
C GLY A 301 22.50 21.09 4.62
N ALA A 302 21.53 20.51 3.92
CA ALA A 302 21.71 19.39 3.02
C ALA A 302 21.99 19.79 1.55
N GLY A 303 21.98 21.09 1.22
CA GLY A 303 22.16 21.61 -0.13
C GLY A 303 20.86 21.67 -0.96
N VAL A 304 19.70 21.71 -0.31
CA VAL A 304 18.39 21.88 -0.94
C VAL A 304 17.80 23.23 -0.53
N GLU A 305 17.93 24.21 -1.41
CA GLU A 305 17.56 25.60 -1.11
C GLU A 305 16.16 26.00 -1.62
N SER A 306 15.66 25.31 -2.66
CA SER A 306 14.39 25.64 -3.31
C SER A 306 13.22 24.99 -2.57
N ILE A 307 12.66 25.71 -1.58
CA ILE A 307 11.50 25.25 -0.80
C ILE A 307 10.33 26.24 -0.93
N PHE A 308 9.13 25.73 -1.12
CA PHE A 308 7.90 26.53 -1.31
C PHE A 308 6.64 25.78 -0.90
N PRO A 309 5.56 26.49 -0.46
CA PRO A 309 4.30 25.85 -0.13
C PRO A 309 3.59 25.33 -1.40
N VAL A 310 2.77 24.31 -1.22
CA VAL A 310 1.96 23.73 -2.31
C VAL A 310 1.05 24.75 -2.99
N ASP A 311 0.56 25.76 -2.25
CA ASP A 311 -0.30 26.82 -2.77
C ASP A 311 0.35 27.58 -3.94
N ARG A 312 1.67 27.78 -3.92
CA ARG A 312 2.38 28.37 -5.05
C ARG A 312 2.30 27.54 -6.33
N LEU A 313 2.21 26.22 -6.23
CA LEU A 313 1.96 25.35 -7.39
C LEU A 313 0.52 25.47 -7.86
N VAL A 314 -0.42 25.56 -6.92
CA VAL A 314 -1.85 25.71 -7.22
C VAL A 314 -2.12 27.05 -7.92
N ASP A 315 -1.45 28.14 -7.53
CA ASP A 315 -1.55 29.45 -8.18
C ASP A 315 -1.15 29.39 -9.66
N VAL A 316 -0.15 28.56 -10.00
CA VAL A 316 0.33 28.42 -11.39
C VAL A 316 -0.48 27.37 -12.16
N VAL A 317 -0.86 26.29 -11.52
CA VAL A 317 -1.57 25.15 -12.10
C VAL A 317 -2.68 24.72 -11.14
N PRO A 318 -3.93 25.22 -11.29
CA PRO A 318 -5.02 24.99 -10.34
C PRO A 318 -5.38 23.52 -10.10
N GLN A 319 -5.10 22.63 -11.05
CA GLN A 319 -5.30 21.18 -10.86
C GLN A 319 -4.47 20.58 -9.73
N TYR A 320 -3.43 21.27 -9.26
CA TYR A 320 -2.60 20.83 -8.12
C TYR A 320 -3.24 21.06 -6.76
N ALA A 321 -4.42 21.66 -6.68
CA ALA A 321 -5.20 21.68 -5.44
C ALA A 321 -5.38 20.27 -4.86
N LYS A 322 -5.46 19.24 -5.72
CA LYS A 322 -5.49 17.83 -5.30
C LYS A 322 -4.29 17.39 -4.47
N LEU A 323 -3.14 18.06 -4.58
CA LEU A 323 -1.94 17.74 -3.79
C LEU A 323 -1.96 18.35 -2.38
N ALA A 324 -2.74 19.40 -2.17
CA ALA A 324 -2.91 20.02 -0.86
C ALA A 324 -3.81 19.20 0.06
N GLU A 325 -4.74 18.44 -0.52
CA GLU A 325 -5.76 17.68 0.21
C GLU A 325 -5.34 16.20 0.44
N LEU A 326 -6.00 15.56 1.41
CA LEU A 326 -5.90 14.13 1.68
C LEU A 326 -7.28 13.50 1.50
N PRO A 327 -7.36 12.29 0.97
CA PRO A 327 -6.30 11.47 0.38
C PRO A 327 -5.79 12.06 -0.95
N THR A 328 -4.47 12.10 -1.13
CA THR A 328 -3.86 12.55 -2.38
C THR A 328 -3.92 11.40 -3.39
N THR A 329 -4.58 11.62 -4.53
CA THR A 329 -4.66 10.60 -5.59
C THR A 329 -3.47 10.66 -6.55
N LEU A 330 -3.02 9.49 -7.01
CA LEU A 330 -2.01 9.33 -8.06
C LEU A 330 -2.61 8.73 -9.34
N ASP A 331 -3.88 8.99 -9.64
CA ASP A 331 -4.59 8.45 -10.81
C ASP A 331 -3.89 8.81 -12.13
N PHE A 332 -3.23 9.97 -12.18
CA PHE A 332 -2.45 10.41 -13.33
C PHE A 332 -1.34 9.43 -13.76
N LEU A 333 -0.89 8.54 -12.90
CA LEU A 333 0.10 7.50 -13.26
C LEU A 333 -0.43 6.50 -14.29
N LEU A 334 -1.74 6.43 -14.49
CA LEU A 334 -2.40 5.59 -15.49
C LEU A 334 -2.77 6.34 -16.77
N ASP A 335 -2.60 7.67 -16.80
CA ASP A 335 -2.98 8.52 -17.93
C ASP A 335 -1.96 8.48 -19.09
N HIS A 336 -0.97 7.60 -19.05
CA HIS A 336 -0.01 7.40 -20.13
C HIS A 336 -0.51 6.35 -21.15
N PRO A 337 0.06 6.33 -22.39
CA PRO A 337 -0.32 5.36 -23.40
C PRO A 337 -0.20 3.90 -22.91
N GLY A 338 -1.27 3.13 -23.10
CA GLY A 338 -1.34 1.72 -22.73
C GLY A 338 -1.62 1.42 -21.25
N GLY A 339 -1.58 2.42 -20.34
CA GLY A 339 -2.06 2.36 -18.96
C GLY A 339 -1.45 1.28 -18.05
N GLY A 340 -0.29 0.74 -18.38
CA GLY A 340 0.40 -0.24 -17.57
C GLY A 340 1.21 0.40 -16.45
N LEU A 341 1.11 -0.12 -15.23
CA LEU A 341 1.82 0.39 -14.06
C LEU A 341 2.27 -0.78 -13.17
N THR A 342 3.53 -0.79 -12.81
CA THR A 342 4.05 -1.76 -11.84
C THR A 342 5.17 -1.14 -11.02
N TRP A 343 5.49 -1.76 -9.90
CA TRP A 343 6.64 -1.36 -9.08
C TRP A 343 7.28 -2.52 -8.31
N VAL A 344 8.55 -2.32 -7.95
CA VAL A 344 9.19 -3.01 -6.83
C VAL A 344 9.33 -2.00 -5.69
N GLY A 345 8.55 -2.18 -4.64
CA GLY A 345 8.63 -1.38 -3.41
C GLY A 345 9.22 -2.22 -2.28
N SER A 346 10.14 -1.66 -1.53
CA SER A 346 10.88 -2.37 -0.51
C SER A 346 11.14 -1.49 0.72
N TYR A 347 11.35 -2.12 1.87
CA TYR A 347 11.77 -1.50 3.14
C TYR A 347 13.17 -1.95 3.49
N GLY A 348 14.02 -1.03 3.94
CA GLY A 348 15.40 -1.34 4.30
C GLY A 348 16.11 -0.19 5.04
N PRO A 349 17.39 -0.39 5.40
CA PRO A 349 18.15 0.56 6.18
C PRO A 349 18.52 1.81 5.38
N SER A 350 18.50 2.99 6.02
CA SER A 350 18.85 4.26 5.37
C SER A 350 20.26 4.24 4.76
N ALA A 351 21.22 3.57 5.40
CA ALA A 351 22.62 3.52 4.97
C ALA A 351 22.83 2.93 3.57
N GLN A 352 21.95 2.03 3.13
CA GLN A 352 22.04 1.40 1.80
C GLN A 352 21.17 2.10 0.74
N TRP A 353 20.38 3.11 1.15
CA TRP A 353 19.40 3.73 0.29
C TRP A 353 20.03 4.37 -0.96
N LEU A 354 21.07 5.19 -0.78
CA LEU A 354 21.68 5.96 -1.89
C LEU A 354 22.24 5.02 -2.96
N ALA A 355 23.03 4.03 -2.55
CA ALA A 355 23.63 3.05 -3.49
C ALA A 355 22.57 2.21 -4.21
N GLY A 356 21.51 1.80 -3.50
CA GLY A 356 20.40 1.07 -4.11
C GLY A 356 19.61 1.95 -5.10
N ALA A 357 19.38 3.21 -4.74
CA ALA A 357 18.67 4.18 -5.58
C ALA A 357 19.42 4.47 -6.89
N GLU A 358 20.71 4.78 -6.81
CA GLU A 358 21.56 5.05 -8.00
C GLU A 358 21.57 3.86 -8.97
N LYS A 359 21.82 2.65 -8.46
CA LYS A 359 21.86 1.45 -9.29
C LYS A 359 20.52 1.08 -9.89
N GLY A 360 19.43 1.20 -9.11
CA GLY A 360 18.11 0.86 -9.61
C GLY A 360 17.58 1.88 -10.63
N MET A 361 17.90 3.16 -10.49
CA MET A 361 17.60 4.17 -11.50
C MET A 361 18.35 3.89 -12.80
N ALA A 362 19.65 3.59 -12.71
CA ALA A 362 20.46 3.21 -13.89
C ALA A 362 19.88 1.96 -14.57
N LEU A 363 19.45 0.97 -13.81
CA LEU A 363 18.87 -0.25 -14.35
C LEU A 363 17.53 0.02 -15.10
N LEU A 364 16.70 0.93 -14.63
CA LEU A 364 15.51 1.37 -15.37
C LEU A 364 15.91 2.01 -16.70
N GLU A 365 16.89 2.92 -16.70
CA GLU A 365 17.38 3.60 -17.91
C GLU A 365 17.99 2.61 -18.92
N GLU A 366 18.78 1.64 -18.49
CA GLU A 366 19.34 0.56 -19.33
C GLU A 366 18.25 -0.25 -20.04
N HIS A 367 17.07 -0.40 -19.41
CA HIS A 367 15.93 -1.08 -20.01
C HIS A 367 14.98 -0.14 -20.79
N GLY A 368 15.35 1.15 -20.92
CA GLY A 368 14.59 2.17 -21.67
C GLY A 368 13.38 2.71 -20.92
N PHE A 369 13.36 2.62 -19.58
CA PHE A 369 12.34 3.24 -18.74
C PHE A 369 12.88 4.50 -18.07
N PRO A 370 12.03 5.52 -17.84
CA PRO A 370 12.41 6.67 -17.02
C PRO A 370 12.84 6.23 -15.61
N PRO A 371 13.86 6.87 -15.01
CA PRO A 371 14.35 6.55 -13.67
C PRO A 371 13.36 7.01 -12.59
N PHE A 372 12.20 6.38 -12.53
CA PHE A 372 11.13 6.73 -11.62
C PHE A 372 11.31 6.03 -10.28
N LEU A 373 11.74 6.82 -9.29
CA LEU A 373 11.98 6.41 -7.92
C LEU A 373 11.04 7.14 -6.96
N VAL A 374 10.51 6.43 -5.98
CA VAL A 374 9.80 6.97 -4.82
C VAL A 374 10.50 6.54 -3.56
N ALA A 375 10.73 7.49 -2.65
CA ALA A 375 11.33 7.23 -1.35
C ALA A 375 10.54 7.88 -0.23
N ARG A 376 10.63 7.28 0.95
CA ARG A 376 10.03 7.81 2.17
C ARG A 376 10.75 7.23 3.39
N PRO A 377 11.20 8.03 4.35
CA PRO A 377 11.63 7.52 5.65
C PRO A 377 10.40 7.07 6.45
N MET A 378 10.57 6.03 7.26
CA MET A 378 9.52 5.38 8.02
C MET A 378 9.92 5.27 9.49
N ALA A 379 8.92 5.30 10.39
CA ALA A 379 9.12 5.07 11.82
C ALA A 379 10.28 5.90 12.42
N GLY A 380 10.25 7.24 12.24
CA GLY A 380 11.30 8.12 12.73
C GLY A 380 12.65 7.98 12.01
N GLY A 381 12.67 7.40 10.80
CA GLY A 381 13.90 7.16 10.03
C GLY A 381 14.58 5.82 10.37
N HIS A 382 13.91 4.92 11.10
CA HIS A 382 14.46 3.59 11.37
C HIS A 382 14.68 2.76 10.11
N TYR A 383 13.79 2.90 9.13
CA TYR A 383 13.92 2.28 7.82
C TYR A 383 13.36 3.21 6.74
N PHE A 384 13.70 2.92 5.50
CA PHE A 384 13.36 3.74 4.34
C PHE A 384 12.63 2.92 3.30
N VAL A 385 11.77 3.57 2.55
CA VAL A 385 11.19 3.04 1.31
C VAL A 385 12.19 3.26 0.17
N LEU A 386 12.42 2.20 -0.58
CA LEU A 386 13.06 2.24 -1.88
C LEU A 386 12.09 1.60 -2.88
N ARG A 387 11.51 2.41 -3.78
CA ARG A 387 10.49 1.96 -4.71
C ARG A 387 10.81 2.43 -6.12
N PHE A 388 10.96 1.48 -7.03
CA PHE A 388 11.12 1.71 -8.45
C PHE A 388 9.80 1.47 -9.16
N VAL A 389 9.39 2.39 -10.03
CA VAL A 389 8.11 2.39 -10.74
C VAL A 389 8.37 2.32 -12.24
N ALA A 390 7.62 1.50 -12.94
CA ALA A 390 7.59 1.49 -14.39
C ALA A 390 6.16 1.73 -14.89
N CYS A 391 6.01 2.73 -15.76
CA CYS A 391 4.83 2.96 -16.57
C CYS A 391 5.13 2.43 -17.97
N PHE A 392 4.18 1.67 -18.56
CA PHE A 392 4.43 0.97 -19.83
C PHE A 392 3.13 0.75 -20.63
N ASP A 393 3.26 0.48 -21.92
CA ASP A 393 2.14 0.10 -22.76
C ASP A 393 1.83 -1.40 -22.61
N LYS A 394 0.70 -1.73 -21.96
CA LYS A 394 0.23 -3.11 -21.83
C LYS A 394 -0.12 -3.77 -23.16
N GLY A 395 -0.45 -3.00 -24.18
CA GLY A 395 -0.70 -3.49 -25.54
C GLY A 395 0.57 -3.87 -26.29
N ASN A 396 1.75 -3.46 -25.81
CA ASN A 396 3.04 -3.75 -26.41
C ASN A 396 3.74 -4.92 -25.71
N GLU A 397 3.64 -6.13 -26.29
CA GLU A 397 4.23 -7.35 -25.71
C GLU A 397 5.74 -7.23 -25.47
N SER A 398 6.49 -6.57 -26.37
CA SER A 398 7.92 -6.34 -26.18
C SER A 398 8.23 -5.49 -24.97
N GLU A 399 7.38 -4.48 -24.71
CA GLU A 399 7.51 -3.61 -23.54
C GLU A 399 7.15 -4.35 -22.26
N VAL A 400 6.08 -5.14 -22.27
CA VAL A 400 5.68 -6.02 -21.17
C VAL A 400 6.80 -6.98 -20.78
N GLN A 401 7.50 -7.59 -21.76
CA GLN A 401 8.63 -8.48 -21.48
C GLN A 401 9.82 -7.73 -20.88
N ARG A 402 10.12 -6.52 -21.36
CA ARG A 402 11.19 -5.69 -20.77
C ARG A 402 10.87 -5.30 -19.33
N VAL A 403 9.61 -4.93 -19.05
CA VAL A 403 9.15 -4.61 -17.69
C VAL A 403 9.30 -5.83 -16.78
N ARG A 404 8.86 -7.01 -17.19
CA ARG A 404 9.06 -8.25 -16.41
C ARG A 404 10.53 -8.49 -16.09
N SER A 405 11.41 -8.30 -17.07
CA SER A 405 12.84 -8.47 -16.88
C SER A 405 13.40 -7.49 -15.85
N VAL A 406 13.13 -6.19 -16.02
CA VAL A 406 13.67 -5.16 -15.11
C VAL A 406 13.10 -5.26 -13.72
N MET A 407 11.80 -5.57 -13.54
CA MET A 407 11.20 -5.76 -12.22
C MET A 407 11.82 -6.96 -11.48
N GLY A 408 12.14 -8.06 -12.17
CA GLY A 408 12.87 -9.18 -11.59
C GLY A 408 14.27 -8.79 -11.15
N GLN A 409 15.02 -8.06 -11.97
CA GLN A 409 16.36 -7.58 -11.65
C GLN A 409 16.34 -6.56 -10.49
N LEU A 410 15.36 -5.66 -10.47
CA LEU A 410 15.16 -4.71 -9.37
C LEU A 410 14.83 -5.42 -8.05
N ALA A 411 14.06 -6.52 -8.09
CA ALA A 411 13.78 -7.32 -6.91
C ALA A 411 15.05 -7.97 -6.32
N ASP A 412 15.98 -8.43 -7.18
CA ASP A 412 17.29 -8.92 -6.73
C ASP A 412 18.16 -7.77 -6.22
N LEU A 413 18.21 -6.65 -6.93
CA LEU A 413 19.01 -5.49 -6.58
C LEU A 413 18.64 -4.94 -5.20
N VAL A 414 17.34 -4.80 -4.88
CA VAL A 414 16.93 -4.29 -3.56
C VAL A 414 17.34 -5.26 -2.46
N LEU A 415 17.24 -6.58 -2.68
CA LEU A 415 17.70 -7.60 -1.73
C LEU A 415 19.23 -7.56 -1.53
N ASP A 416 20.00 -7.26 -2.57
CA ASP A 416 21.47 -7.11 -2.49
C ASP A 416 21.89 -5.84 -1.71
N HIS A 417 20.96 -4.91 -1.47
CA HIS A 417 21.16 -3.70 -0.68
C HIS A 417 20.40 -3.72 0.65
N ASP A 418 20.12 -4.90 1.19
CA ASP A 418 19.42 -5.11 2.47
C ASP A 418 17.97 -4.58 2.51
N TYR A 419 17.34 -4.39 1.35
CA TYR A 419 15.95 -3.99 1.22
C TYR A 419 15.06 -5.20 0.93
N VAL A 420 13.97 -5.33 1.69
CA VAL A 420 13.02 -6.43 1.55
C VAL A 420 11.75 -5.93 0.86
N PRO A 421 11.34 -6.54 -0.27
CA PRO A 421 10.09 -6.21 -0.95
C PRO A 421 8.87 -6.34 -0.04
N TYR A 422 8.05 -5.29 0.05
CA TYR A 422 6.70 -5.33 0.63
C TYR A 422 5.66 -5.35 -0.50
N LYS A 423 4.46 -5.85 -0.24
CA LYS A 423 3.48 -6.12 -1.32
C LYS A 423 4.11 -6.89 -2.48
N ALA A 424 4.92 -7.88 -2.14
CA ALA A 424 5.73 -8.62 -3.10
C ALA A 424 4.87 -9.36 -4.12
N SER A 425 5.15 -9.18 -5.41
CA SER A 425 4.60 -10.03 -6.47
C SER A 425 5.00 -11.51 -6.22
N ALA A 426 4.33 -12.45 -6.88
CA ALA A 426 4.67 -13.87 -6.73
C ALA A 426 6.15 -14.17 -7.08
N ASP A 427 6.73 -13.44 -8.05
CA ASP A 427 8.14 -13.57 -8.39
C ASP A 427 9.05 -12.99 -7.32
N ALA A 428 8.76 -11.77 -6.85
CA ALA A 428 9.52 -11.14 -5.76
C ALA A 428 9.44 -11.97 -4.47
N ALA A 429 8.28 -12.54 -4.13
CA ALA A 429 8.12 -13.41 -2.97
C ALA A 429 9.01 -14.66 -3.04
N ARG A 430 9.09 -15.32 -4.20
CA ARG A 430 10.02 -16.46 -4.40
C ARG A 430 11.48 -16.06 -4.18
N ARG A 431 11.89 -14.87 -4.64
CA ARG A 431 13.27 -14.37 -4.45
C ARG A 431 13.56 -14.08 -2.99
N VAL A 432 12.60 -13.50 -2.26
CA VAL A 432 12.68 -13.28 -0.81
C VAL A 432 12.84 -14.61 -0.08
N LEU A 433 11.99 -15.60 -0.34
CA LEU A 433 12.04 -16.91 0.31
C LEU A 433 13.34 -17.66 0.01
N ALA A 434 13.88 -17.53 -1.20
CA ALA A 434 15.17 -18.14 -1.57
C ALA A 434 16.35 -17.59 -0.76
N ARG A 435 16.27 -16.37 -0.24
CA ARG A 435 17.28 -15.71 0.60
C ARG A 435 16.95 -15.72 2.08
N ALA A 436 15.74 -16.13 2.45
CA ALA A 436 15.27 -16.12 3.83
C ALA A 436 16.01 -17.19 4.69
N HIS A 437 16.10 -16.93 5.99
CA HIS A 437 16.63 -17.90 6.92
C HIS A 437 15.80 -19.20 6.87
N PRO A 438 16.41 -20.40 6.77
CA PRO A 438 15.68 -21.66 6.61
C PRO A 438 14.62 -21.90 7.70
N GLY A 439 14.91 -21.51 8.95
CA GLY A 439 13.95 -21.59 10.05
C GLY A 439 12.73 -20.68 9.90
N PHE A 440 12.87 -19.53 9.22
CA PHE A 440 11.74 -18.67 8.88
C PHE A 440 10.84 -19.36 7.85
N VAL A 441 11.42 -19.92 6.80
CA VAL A 441 10.68 -20.64 5.75
C VAL A 441 9.93 -21.85 6.31
N ASP A 442 10.61 -22.64 7.18
CA ASP A 442 10.00 -23.79 7.88
C ASP A 442 8.83 -23.34 8.78
N LEU A 443 9.03 -22.30 9.60
CA LEU A 443 7.97 -21.80 10.48
C LEU A 443 6.76 -21.28 9.70
N LEU A 444 7.00 -20.50 8.63
CA LEU A 444 5.94 -20.00 7.76
C LEU A 444 5.17 -21.16 7.12
N GLY A 445 5.88 -22.18 6.62
CA GLY A 445 5.28 -23.39 6.04
C GLY A 445 4.43 -24.16 7.05
N ARG A 446 4.89 -24.30 8.30
CA ARG A 446 4.11 -24.97 9.37
C ARG A 446 2.87 -24.19 9.76
N VAL A 447 2.96 -22.86 9.90
CA VAL A 447 1.80 -22.00 10.19
C VAL A 447 0.76 -22.11 9.06
N ARG A 448 1.18 -22.02 7.81
CA ARG A 448 0.29 -22.18 6.66
C ARG A 448 -0.33 -23.58 6.61
N GLY A 449 0.47 -24.64 6.77
CA GLY A 449 -0.02 -26.01 6.78
C GLY A 449 -0.98 -26.32 7.93
N LEU A 450 -0.88 -25.61 9.07
CA LEU A 450 -1.83 -25.70 10.17
C LEU A 450 -3.18 -25.03 9.81
N LEU A 451 -3.15 -23.84 9.20
CA LEU A 451 -4.34 -23.05 8.89
C LEU A 451 -5.03 -23.49 7.60
N ASP A 452 -4.25 -23.84 6.58
CA ASP A 452 -4.71 -24.21 5.23
C ASP A 452 -3.95 -25.45 4.73
N PRO A 453 -4.24 -26.64 5.27
CA PRO A 453 -3.51 -27.86 4.92
C PRO A 453 -3.61 -28.24 3.44
N ASP A 454 -4.69 -27.85 2.76
CA ASP A 454 -4.90 -28.13 1.34
C ASP A 454 -4.30 -27.06 0.41
N GLY A 455 -3.76 -25.96 0.95
CA GLY A 455 -3.17 -24.86 0.18
C GLY A 455 -4.15 -24.14 -0.75
N ARG A 456 -5.42 -24.01 -0.35
CA ARG A 456 -6.50 -23.44 -1.16
C ARG A 456 -6.59 -21.93 -1.11
N MET A 457 -6.09 -21.31 -0.04
CA MET A 457 -6.19 -19.87 0.16
C MET A 457 -5.16 -19.13 -0.66
N ASN A 458 -5.63 -18.36 -1.64
CA ASN A 458 -4.83 -17.51 -2.54
C ASN A 458 -3.54 -18.22 -3.03
N PRO A 459 -3.64 -19.40 -3.65
CA PRO A 459 -2.48 -20.22 -3.99
C PRO A 459 -1.56 -19.51 -4.97
N GLY A 460 -0.24 -19.81 -4.88
CA GLY A 460 0.80 -19.14 -5.67
C GLY A 460 1.34 -17.85 -5.04
N ARG A 461 0.93 -17.53 -3.80
CA ARG A 461 1.54 -16.50 -2.94
C ARG A 461 2.52 -17.15 -1.97
N TRP A 462 3.31 -16.37 -1.26
CA TRP A 462 4.33 -16.81 -0.25
C TRP A 462 4.63 -18.31 -0.16
#